data_1d72dd6787ef2747c6e0e03404ac137c
#
_entry.id   1d72dd6787ef2747c6e0e03404ac137c
#
_cell.length_a   1.000
_cell.length_b   1.000
_cell.length_c   1.000
_cell.angle_alpha   90.00
_cell.angle_beta   90.00
_cell.angle_gamma   90.00
#
_symmetry.space_group_name_H-M   'P 1'
#
loop_
_entity.id
_entity.type
_entity.pdbx_description
1 polymer ?
#
loop_
_entity_poly.entity_id
_entity_poly.type
_entity_poly.pdbx_seq_one_letter_code
_entity_poly.pdbx_strand_id
1 'polypeptide(L)'
;MKAKGQYNTNQRKELQSYLETIAGEHTTVAEICNHFCANGKSIGTSTVYRQLERMVDEGIVEKYIVDASSPACFVYVGEHMNAHNRRHYHCKCEKCGELFHISCDAIDSLEEHLLKDHNFAFDNMRTVFYGICGNCRS
;
A
#
# COMPACT_ATOMS: atom_id res chain seq x y z
N MET A 1 -29.59 20.35 4.99
CA MET A 1 -28.15 20.37 5.27
C MET A 1 -27.69 19.02 5.81
N LYS A 2 -26.82 18.35 5.12
CA LYS A 2 -26.32 17.05 5.61
C LYS A 2 -25.41 17.26 6.81
N ALA A 3 -25.58 16.46 7.85
CA ALA A 3 -24.71 16.50 9.02
C ALA A 3 -23.27 16.13 8.61
N LYS A 4 -22.30 16.73 9.29
CA LYS A 4 -20.88 16.52 9.02
C LYS A 4 -20.50 15.03 9.00
N GLY A 5 -21.14 14.23 9.87
CA GLY A 5 -20.92 12.79 9.94
C GLY A 5 -21.43 12.02 8.73
N GLN A 6 -22.53 12.46 8.11
CA GLN A 6 -23.07 11.81 6.90
C GLN A 6 -22.19 12.05 5.69
N TYR A 7 -21.63 13.25 5.55
CA TYR A 7 -20.70 13.57 4.47
C TYR A 7 -19.44 12.69 4.55
N ASN A 8 -18.86 12.58 5.73
CA ASN A 8 -17.68 11.74 5.94
C ASN A 8 -17.99 10.26 5.69
N THR A 9 -19.17 9.78 6.05
CA THR A 9 -19.60 8.41 5.83
C THR A 9 -19.69 8.09 4.33
N ASN A 10 -20.25 9.02 3.55
CA ASN A 10 -20.38 8.84 2.10
C ASN A 10 -19.01 8.81 1.43
N GLN A 11 -18.10 9.71 1.81
CA GLN A 11 -16.74 9.72 1.28
C GLN A 11 -16.00 8.43 1.62
N ARG A 12 -16.19 7.92 2.83
CA ARG A 12 -15.59 6.65 3.23
C ARG A 12 -16.10 5.50 2.37
N LYS A 13 -17.40 5.43 2.12
CA LYS A 13 -17.98 4.39 1.27
C LYS A 13 -17.45 4.44 -0.15
N GLU A 14 -17.34 5.64 -0.71
CA GLU A 14 -16.78 5.82 -2.06
C GLU A 14 -15.31 5.40 -2.12
N LEU A 15 -14.54 5.79 -1.11
CA LEU A 15 -13.13 5.41 -1.02
C LEU A 15 -13.00 3.90 -0.87
N GLN A 16 -13.75 3.28 0.01
CA GLN A 16 -13.71 1.84 0.22
C GLN A 16 -14.11 1.08 -1.04
N SER A 17 -15.15 1.53 -1.73
CA SER A 17 -15.57 0.91 -3.00
C SER A 17 -14.47 0.94 -4.05
N TYR A 18 -13.77 2.07 -4.14
CA TYR A 18 -12.64 2.19 -5.05
C TYR A 18 -11.50 1.23 -4.65
N LEU A 19 -11.16 1.20 -3.38
CA LEU A 19 -10.09 0.33 -2.88
C LEU A 19 -10.42 -1.15 -3.12
N GLU A 20 -11.68 -1.54 -3.02
CA GLU A 20 -12.10 -2.91 -3.32
C GLU A 20 -11.82 -3.29 -4.77
N THR A 21 -11.90 -2.32 -5.71
CA THR A 21 -11.59 -2.58 -7.11
C THR A 21 -10.10 -2.79 -7.35
N ILE A 22 -9.25 -2.30 -6.46
CA ILE A 22 -7.79 -2.45 -6.54
C ILE A 22 -7.24 -3.25 -5.36
N ALA A 23 -8.04 -4.16 -4.81
CA ALA A 23 -7.63 -4.99 -3.67
C ALA A 23 -6.33 -5.73 -3.99
N GLY A 24 -5.38 -5.70 -3.06
CA GLY A 24 -4.07 -6.32 -3.23
C GLY A 24 -3.06 -5.46 -3.96
N GLU A 25 -3.47 -4.36 -4.56
CA GLU A 25 -2.57 -3.45 -5.26
C GLU A 25 -2.13 -2.31 -4.35
N HIS A 26 -0.88 -1.89 -4.47
CA HIS A 26 -0.34 -0.77 -3.71
C HIS A 26 -0.79 0.54 -4.33
N THR A 27 -1.20 1.48 -3.49
CA THR A 27 -1.59 2.81 -3.94
C THR A 27 -1.13 3.86 -2.93
N THR A 28 -1.02 5.11 -3.40
CA THR A 28 -0.67 6.25 -2.55
C THR A 28 -1.87 7.17 -2.42
N VAL A 29 -1.82 8.08 -1.43
CA VAL A 29 -2.86 9.11 -1.26
C VAL A 29 -2.99 9.94 -2.54
N ALA A 30 -1.86 10.31 -3.16
CA ALA A 30 -1.87 11.11 -4.39
C ALA A 30 -2.57 10.40 -5.54
N GLU A 31 -2.31 9.10 -5.72
CA GLU A 31 -2.95 8.30 -6.76
C GLU A 31 -4.46 8.21 -6.55
N ILE A 32 -4.89 8.04 -5.30
CA ILE A 32 -6.31 7.99 -4.94
C ILE A 32 -6.97 9.33 -5.25
N CYS A 33 -6.36 10.43 -4.85
CA CYS A 33 -6.89 11.77 -5.11
C CYS A 33 -7.00 12.04 -6.61
N ASN A 34 -6.00 11.63 -7.38
CA ASN A 34 -6.00 11.79 -8.83
C ASN A 34 -7.12 10.99 -9.47
N HIS A 35 -7.37 9.77 -8.98
CA HIS A 35 -8.46 8.93 -9.48
C HIS A 35 -9.82 9.62 -9.29
N PHE A 36 -10.09 10.13 -8.10
CA PHE A 36 -11.37 10.79 -7.83
C PHE A 36 -11.50 12.10 -8.60
N CYS A 37 -10.42 12.85 -8.73
CA CYS A 37 -10.41 14.08 -9.52
C CYS A 37 -10.74 13.79 -10.99
N ALA A 38 -10.16 12.74 -11.56
CA ALA A 38 -10.42 12.33 -12.94
C ALA A 38 -11.88 11.92 -13.17
N ASN A 39 -12.58 11.49 -12.12
CA ASN A 39 -13.98 11.10 -12.17
C ASN A 39 -14.92 12.22 -11.72
N GLY A 40 -14.44 13.45 -11.68
CA GLY A 40 -15.25 14.62 -11.36
C GLY A 40 -15.55 14.79 -9.88
N LYS A 41 -14.87 14.06 -9.02
CA LYS A 41 -15.05 14.15 -7.56
C LYS A 41 -13.80 14.70 -6.93
N SER A 42 -13.96 15.74 -6.10
CA SER A 42 -12.84 16.33 -5.39
C SER A 42 -12.85 15.85 -3.93
N ILE A 43 -11.84 15.08 -3.57
CA ILE A 43 -11.63 14.64 -2.19
C ILE A 43 -10.30 15.19 -1.74
N GLY A 44 -10.28 15.86 -0.58
CA GLY A 44 -9.06 16.44 -0.03
C GLY A 44 -8.06 15.37 0.41
N THR A 45 -6.78 15.67 0.21
CA THR A 45 -5.68 14.79 0.61
C THR A 45 -5.78 14.39 2.08
N SER A 46 -6.05 15.36 2.95
CA SER A 46 -6.18 15.11 4.39
C SER A 46 -7.33 14.19 4.71
N THR A 47 -8.44 14.28 3.99
CA THR A 47 -9.60 13.42 4.18
C THR A 47 -9.27 11.98 3.79
N VAL A 48 -8.63 11.80 2.62
CA VAL A 48 -8.21 10.47 2.15
C VAL A 48 -7.25 9.84 3.17
N TYR A 49 -6.23 10.57 3.59
CA TYR A 49 -5.25 10.08 4.55
C TYR A 49 -5.91 9.64 5.85
N ARG A 50 -6.82 10.46 6.38
CA ARG A 50 -7.52 10.17 7.64
C ARG A 50 -8.38 8.90 7.54
N GLN A 51 -9.09 8.73 6.41
CA GLN A 51 -9.91 7.55 6.21
C GLN A 51 -9.06 6.30 6.06
N LEU A 52 -7.93 6.39 5.35
CA LEU A 52 -7.00 5.27 5.21
C LEU A 52 -6.42 4.86 6.57
N GLU A 53 -6.03 5.82 7.40
CA GLU A 53 -5.51 5.52 8.75
C GLU A 53 -6.55 4.81 9.62
N ARG A 54 -7.81 5.18 9.51
CA ARG A 54 -8.89 4.49 10.20
C ARG A 54 -9.05 3.05 9.71
N MET A 55 -8.93 2.85 8.40
CA MET A 55 -9.02 1.51 7.81
C MET A 55 -7.82 0.65 8.20
N VAL A 56 -6.66 1.26 8.39
CA VAL A 56 -5.48 0.55 8.92
C VAL A 56 -5.75 0.09 10.35
N ASP A 57 -6.32 0.95 11.18
CA ASP A 57 -6.69 0.60 12.56
C ASP A 57 -7.73 -0.51 12.60
N GLU A 58 -8.63 -0.54 11.63
CA GLU A 58 -9.65 -1.58 11.51
C GLU A 58 -9.12 -2.90 10.93
N GLY A 59 -7.90 -2.89 10.38
CA GLY A 59 -7.27 -4.07 9.83
C GLY A 59 -7.64 -4.43 8.39
N ILE A 60 -8.40 -3.58 7.70
CA ILE A 60 -8.81 -3.83 6.30
C ILE A 60 -7.87 -3.20 5.28
N VAL A 61 -6.97 -2.34 5.72
CA VAL A 61 -5.92 -1.71 4.88
C VAL A 61 -4.59 -1.89 5.60
N GLU A 62 -3.55 -2.20 4.84
CA GLU A 62 -2.19 -2.25 5.34
C GLU A 62 -1.40 -1.05 4.84
N LYS A 63 -0.54 -0.51 5.68
CA LYS A 63 0.28 0.65 5.37
C LYS A 63 1.74 0.23 5.30
N TYR A 64 2.42 0.60 4.22
CA TYR A 64 3.83 0.32 4.01
C TYR A 64 4.60 1.62 3.92
N ILE A 65 5.64 1.75 4.73
CA ILE A 65 6.54 2.90 4.71
C ILE A 65 7.92 2.41 4.28
N VAL A 66 8.37 2.90 3.13
CA VAL A 66 9.67 2.50 2.57
C VAL A 66 10.79 3.31 3.21
N ASP A 67 10.70 4.63 3.14
CA ASP A 67 11.66 5.54 3.76
C ASP A 67 11.02 6.91 3.94
N ALA A 68 11.77 7.84 4.56
CA ALA A 68 11.26 9.18 4.86
C ALA A 68 11.03 10.03 3.62
N SER A 69 11.67 9.70 2.49
CA SER A 69 11.55 10.46 1.25
C SER A 69 10.46 9.97 0.32
N SER A 70 9.89 8.80 0.59
CA SER A 70 8.85 8.20 -0.23
C SER A 70 7.49 8.29 0.46
N PRO A 71 6.41 8.53 -0.30
CA PRO A 71 5.07 8.51 0.30
C PRO A 71 4.71 7.10 0.77
N ALA A 72 3.87 7.03 1.80
CA ALA A 72 3.35 5.75 2.29
C ALA A 72 2.48 5.09 1.23
N CYS A 73 2.59 3.77 1.11
CA CYS A 73 1.74 2.96 0.26
C CYS A 73 0.67 2.29 1.09
N PHE A 74 -0.53 2.16 0.53
CA PHE A 74 -1.65 1.50 1.19
C PHE A 74 -2.15 0.37 0.32
N VAL A 75 -2.55 -0.74 0.96
CA VAL A 75 -3.08 -1.93 0.27
C VAL A 75 -4.38 -2.32 0.94
N TYR A 76 -5.46 -2.39 0.17
CA TYR A 76 -6.72 -2.91 0.67
C TYR A 76 -6.65 -4.43 0.73
N VAL A 77 -6.77 -4.99 1.92
CA VAL A 77 -6.72 -6.43 2.14
C VAL A 77 -8.09 -7.02 2.45
N GLY A 78 -8.98 -6.25 3.03
CA GLY A 78 -10.31 -6.72 3.40
C GLY A 78 -10.27 -7.86 4.41
N GLU A 79 -11.41 -8.50 4.62
CA GLU A 79 -11.52 -9.62 5.55
C GLU A 79 -11.16 -10.97 4.91
N HIS A 80 -11.18 -11.04 3.59
CA HIS A 80 -11.09 -12.31 2.85
C HIS A 80 -9.78 -12.55 2.12
N MET A 81 -8.82 -11.64 2.19
CA MET A 81 -7.53 -11.85 1.55
C MET A 81 -6.66 -12.77 2.40
N ASN A 82 -6.14 -13.81 1.77
CA ASN A 82 -5.25 -14.74 2.47
C ASN A 82 -3.85 -14.12 2.61
N ALA A 83 -3.04 -14.68 3.53
CA ALA A 83 -1.71 -14.16 3.84
C ALA A 83 -0.77 -14.17 2.64
N HIS A 84 -0.99 -15.10 1.70
CA HIS A 84 -0.15 -15.21 0.49
C HIS A 84 -0.29 -13.98 -0.41
N ASN A 85 -1.51 -13.46 -0.56
CA ASN A 85 -1.75 -12.27 -1.38
C ASN A 85 -1.24 -10.98 -0.71
N ARG A 86 -0.90 -11.05 0.58
CA ARG A 86 -0.37 -9.91 1.33
C ARG A 86 1.15 -9.76 1.21
N ARG A 87 1.84 -10.76 0.65
CA ARG A 87 3.30 -10.76 0.58
C ARG A 87 3.76 -9.98 -0.64
N HIS A 88 4.01 -8.71 -0.44
CA HIS A 88 4.60 -7.83 -1.44
C HIS A 88 5.90 -7.27 -0.91
N TYR A 89 6.88 -7.19 -1.80
CA TYR A 89 8.19 -6.68 -1.45
C TYR A 89 8.46 -5.40 -2.24
N HIS A 90 9.24 -4.53 -1.64
CA HIS A 90 9.57 -3.24 -2.24
C HIS A 90 11.02 -3.24 -2.73
N CYS A 91 11.20 -2.79 -3.97
CA CYS A 91 12.53 -2.57 -4.55
C CYS A 91 12.61 -1.10 -4.94
N LYS A 92 13.64 -0.41 -4.49
CA LYS A 92 13.83 1.01 -4.81
C LYS A 92 15.11 1.22 -5.59
N CYS A 93 14.99 1.91 -6.73
CA CYS A 93 16.16 2.32 -7.52
C CYS A 93 16.81 3.54 -6.85
N GLU A 94 18.08 3.41 -6.50
CA GLU A 94 18.81 4.50 -5.86
C GLU A 94 19.16 5.61 -6.84
N LYS A 95 19.10 5.35 -8.14
CA LYS A 95 19.47 6.32 -9.17
C LYS A 95 18.30 7.19 -9.60
N CYS A 96 17.17 6.59 -9.96
CA CYS A 96 15.98 7.34 -10.40
C CYS A 96 14.92 7.51 -9.33
N GLY A 97 15.04 6.79 -8.20
CA GLY A 97 14.08 6.87 -7.10
C GLY A 97 12.79 6.11 -7.32
N GLU A 98 12.66 5.39 -8.43
CA GLU A 98 11.45 4.63 -8.72
C GLU A 98 11.26 3.49 -7.73
N LEU A 99 10.02 3.31 -7.27
CA LEU A 99 9.66 2.26 -6.32
C LEU A 99 8.89 1.17 -7.05
N PHE A 100 9.37 -0.05 -6.94
CA PHE A 100 8.74 -1.22 -7.54
C PHE A 100 8.13 -2.09 -6.45
N HIS A 101 6.94 -2.61 -6.73
CA HIS A 101 6.28 -3.58 -5.86
C HIS A 101 6.33 -4.93 -6.55
N ILE A 102 6.95 -5.92 -5.91
CA ILE A 102 7.12 -7.24 -6.51
C ILE A 102 6.51 -8.32 -5.63
N SER A 103 6.07 -9.38 -6.28
CA SER A 103 5.69 -10.63 -5.64
C SER A 103 6.64 -11.70 -6.17
N CYS A 104 7.36 -12.38 -5.29
CA CYS A 104 8.45 -13.25 -5.71
C CYS A 104 8.52 -14.49 -4.82
N ASP A 105 8.36 -15.66 -5.44
CA ASP A 105 8.40 -16.94 -4.73
C ASP A 105 9.77 -17.20 -4.10
N ALA A 106 10.85 -16.73 -4.75
CA ALA A 106 12.20 -16.91 -4.22
C ALA A 106 12.39 -16.14 -2.91
N ILE A 107 11.79 -14.94 -2.80
CA ILE A 107 11.86 -14.17 -1.55
C ILE A 107 10.98 -14.82 -0.48
N ASP A 108 9.83 -15.35 -0.86
CA ASP A 108 8.97 -16.11 0.06
C ASP A 108 9.73 -17.31 0.64
N SER A 109 10.49 -18.02 -0.20
CA SER A 109 11.32 -19.14 0.22
C SER A 109 12.45 -18.70 1.15
N LEU A 110 13.03 -17.52 0.90
CA LEU A 110 14.05 -16.94 1.77
C LEU A 110 13.47 -16.63 3.15
N GLU A 111 12.26 -16.11 3.21
CA GLU A 111 11.58 -15.84 4.47
C GLU A 111 11.40 -17.12 5.28
N GLU A 112 10.95 -18.21 4.63
CA GLU A 112 10.81 -19.51 5.27
C GLU A 112 12.14 -20.08 5.74
N HIS A 113 13.18 -19.92 4.93
CA HIS A 113 14.53 -20.38 5.25
C HIS A 113 15.07 -19.67 6.50
N LEU A 114 14.92 -18.35 6.56
CA LEU A 114 15.37 -17.57 7.71
C LEU A 114 14.64 -17.97 8.99
N LEU A 115 13.35 -18.28 8.88
CA LEU A 115 12.56 -18.69 10.03
C LEU A 115 12.97 -20.07 10.52
N LYS A 116 13.11 -21.04 9.62
CA LYS A 116 13.41 -22.44 9.97
C LYS A 116 14.86 -22.63 10.40
N ASP A 117 15.80 -22.12 9.60
CA ASP A 117 17.22 -22.42 9.78
C ASP A 117 17.94 -21.43 10.70
N HIS A 118 17.44 -20.21 10.77
CA HIS A 118 18.07 -19.14 11.54
C HIS A 118 17.19 -18.60 12.67
N ASN A 119 15.99 -19.15 12.82
CA ASN A 119 15.02 -18.73 13.83
C ASN A 119 14.79 -17.22 13.82
N PHE A 120 14.67 -16.65 12.61
CA PHE A 120 14.52 -15.21 12.39
C PHE A 120 13.35 -14.95 11.46
N ALA A 121 12.37 -14.18 11.94
CA ALA A 121 11.23 -13.74 11.13
C ALA A 121 11.45 -12.26 10.78
N PHE A 122 11.70 -11.96 9.49
CA PHE A 122 11.86 -10.58 9.09
C PHE A 122 10.51 -9.91 8.83
N ASP A 123 10.47 -8.60 9.02
CA ASP A 123 9.26 -7.79 8.81
C ASP A 123 9.20 -7.36 7.34
N ASN A 124 8.39 -8.06 6.55
CA ASN A 124 8.27 -7.77 5.11
C ASN A 124 7.64 -6.41 4.82
N MET A 125 6.92 -5.83 5.78
CA MET A 125 6.34 -4.49 5.63
C MET A 125 7.40 -3.40 5.73
N ARG A 126 8.53 -3.70 6.34
CA ARG A 126 9.65 -2.76 6.55
C ARG A 126 10.89 -3.16 5.76
N THR A 127 10.79 -4.17 4.92
CA THR A 127 11.91 -4.67 4.13
C THR A 127 11.91 -4.02 2.76
N VAL A 128 13.02 -3.40 2.39
CA VAL A 128 13.20 -2.73 1.11
C VAL A 128 14.52 -3.18 0.50
N PHE A 129 14.49 -3.57 -0.76
CA PHE A 129 15.69 -3.90 -1.51
C PHE A 129 16.13 -2.67 -2.30
N TYR A 130 17.30 -2.15 -2.01
CA TYR A 130 17.88 -1.01 -2.71
C TYR A 130 18.82 -1.49 -3.81
N GLY A 131 18.73 -0.87 -4.96
CA GLY A 131 19.56 -1.26 -6.09
C GLY A 131 19.38 -0.30 -7.25
N ILE A 132 19.70 -0.76 -8.44
CA ILE A 132 19.59 0.04 -9.67
C ILE A 132 18.63 -0.68 -10.62
N CYS A 133 17.59 0.01 -11.09
CA CYS A 133 16.62 -0.58 -12.00
C CYS A 133 17.21 -0.84 -13.39
N GLY A 134 16.51 -1.65 -14.20
CA GLY A 134 16.97 -2.01 -15.54
C GLY A 134 17.20 -0.81 -16.45
N ASN A 135 16.37 0.22 -16.35
CA ASN A 135 16.50 1.43 -17.16
C ASN A 135 17.76 2.23 -16.79
N CYS A 136 18.14 2.23 -15.51
CA CYS A 136 19.33 2.97 -15.06
C CYS A 136 20.64 2.20 -15.21
N ARG A 137 20.56 0.88 -15.38
CA ARG A 137 21.73 0.02 -15.55
C ARG A 137 22.24 -0.03 -16.97
N SER A 138 21.39 0.28 -17.93
CA SER A 138 21.74 0.25 -19.35
C SER A 138 22.43 1.54 -19.82
#